data_8c035d41aac0c2ab869e18fe9bda8c9c
#
_entry.id   8c035d41aac0c2ab869e18fe9bda8c9c
#
_cell.length_a   1.000
_cell.length_b   1.000
_cell.length_c   1.000
_cell.angle_alpha   90.00
_cell.angle_beta   90.00
_cell.angle_gamma   90.00
#
_symmetry.space_group_name_H-M   'P 1'
#
loop_
_entity.id
_entity.type
_entity.pdbx_description
1 polymer ?
#
loop_
_entity_poly.entity_id
_entity_poly.type
_entity_poly.pdbx_seq_one_letter_code
_entity_poly.pdbx_strand_id
1 'polypeptide(L)'
;MSFAMPYARAFLETAPKGYDVEGFLASAGDLARAIEKDPALRAFLAAPAVPEEAKRKAIAELAARAGVDAFGARFLELLLRHRRILDTGVILQGVRKSFDASRGMLEGSVIVAAPIGDAERATIEQALGAKLKGLVRLKVAVDPKILGGFVARVGSSVFDASAAAGIRRFQEQAKGTGA
;
A
#
# COMPACT_ATOMS: atom_id res chain seq x y z
N MET A 1 5.44 15.45 -8.22
CA MET A 1 5.29 14.09 -8.78
C MET A 1 6.36 13.21 -8.17
N SER A 2 6.01 12.06 -7.62
CA SER A 2 6.98 11.18 -6.95
C SER A 2 7.87 10.52 -8.00
N PHE A 3 9.20 10.66 -7.87
CA PHE A 3 10.21 9.96 -8.70
C PHE A 3 10.02 8.43 -8.69
N ALA A 4 9.30 7.88 -7.72
CA ALA A 4 9.03 6.46 -7.59
C ALA A 4 8.09 5.90 -8.66
N MET A 5 7.17 6.72 -9.19
CA MET A 5 6.15 6.25 -10.13
C MET A 5 6.70 5.70 -11.46
N PRO A 6 7.73 6.30 -12.11
CA PRO A 6 8.32 5.72 -13.31
C PRO A 6 8.89 4.32 -13.06
N TYR A 7 9.58 4.09 -11.93
CA TYR A 7 10.12 2.78 -11.56
C TYR A 7 9.01 1.76 -11.30
N ALA A 8 7.95 2.18 -10.60
CA ALA A 8 6.79 1.34 -10.32
C ALA A 8 6.10 0.88 -11.61
N ARG A 9 5.89 1.81 -12.54
CA ARG A 9 5.29 1.49 -13.85
C ARG A 9 6.20 0.55 -14.65
N ALA A 10 7.49 0.86 -14.78
CA ALA A 10 8.44 0.03 -15.49
C ALA A 10 8.51 -1.40 -14.91
N PHE A 11 8.48 -1.55 -13.58
CA PHE A 11 8.42 -2.86 -12.94
C PHE A 11 7.20 -3.65 -13.37
N LEU A 12 6.00 -3.06 -13.29
CA LEU A 12 4.74 -3.74 -13.62
C LEU A 12 4.61 -4.03 -15.12
N GLU A 13 5.10 -3.16 -16.00
CA GLU A 13 5.07 -3.35 -17.44
C GLU A 13 6.04 -4.44 -17.92
N THR A 14 7.16 -4.63 -17.21
CA THR A 14 8.17 -5.65 -17.54
C THR A 14 7.98 -6.97 -16.81
N ALA A 15 7.11 -7.00 -15.77
CA ALA A 15 6.83 -8.20 -15.01
C ALA A 15 6.23 -9.31 -15.93
N PRO A 16 6.68 -10.56 -15.78
CA PRO A 16 6.09 -11.68 -16.49
C PRO A 16 4.59 -11.81 -16.23
N LYS A 17 3.83 -12.34 -17.19
CA LYS A 17 2.40 -12.63 -16.97
C LYS A 17 2.22 -13.60 -15.80
N GLY A 18 1.37 -13.23 -14.85
CA GLY A 18 1.13 -14.04 -13.65
C GLY A 18 2.22 -13.90 -12.56
N TYR A 19 3.12 -12.95 -12.70
CA TYR A 19 4.15 -12.70 -11.69
C TYR A 19 3.53 -12.38 -10.33
N ASP A 20 4.07 -13.00 -9.26
CA ASP A 20 3.64 -12.76 -7.88
C ASP A 20 4.17 -11.42 -7.36
N VAL A 21 3.48 -10.35 -7.72
CA VAL A 21 3.81 -9.00 -7.27
C VAL A 21 3.67 -8.87 -5.74
N GLU A 22 2.72 -9.58 -5.13
CA GLU A 22 2.52 -9.50 -3.69
C GLU A 22 3.65 -10.18 -2.90
N GLY A 23 4.09 -11.36 -3.34
CA GLY A 23 5.25 -12.04 -2.78
C GLY A 23 6.53 -11.21 -2.93
N PHE A 24 6.74 -10.60 -4.09
CA PHE A 24 7.85 -9.66 -4.30
C PHE A 24 7.79 -8.47 -3.34
N LEU A 25 6.62 -7.83 -3.20
CA LEU A 25 6.46 -6.68 -2.31
C LEU A 25 6.71 -7.03 -0.84
N ALA A 26 6.40 -8.26 -0.42
CA ALA A 26 6.70 -8.74 0.93
C ALA A 26 8.21 -8.91 1.12
N SER A 27 8.86 -9.70 0.28
CA SER A 27 10.30 -10.03 0.39
C SER A 27 11.20 -8.81 0.18
N ALA A 28 10.94 -8.00 -0.85
CA ALA A 28 11.67 -6.75 -1.08
C ALA A 28 11.38 -5.69 0.01
N GLY A 29 10.20 -5.73 0.62
CA GLY A 29 9.84 -4.90 1.78
C GLY A 29 10.68 -5.24 3.01
N ASP A 30 10.96 -6.52 3.25
CA ASP A 30 11.87 -6.95 4.33
C ASP A 30 13.27 -6.44 4.11
N LEU A 31 13.78 -6.54 2.89
CA LEU A 31 15.08 -5.98 2.51
C LEU A 31 15.11 -4.46 2.69
N ALA A 32 14.08 -3.74 2.25
CA ALA A 32 14.01 -2.28 2.41
C ALA A 32 14.03 -1.88 3.90
N ARG A 33 13.31 -2.60 4.76
CA ARG A 33 13.34 -2.40 6.21
C ARG A 33 14.71 -2.70 6.83
N ALA A 34 15.40 -3.74 6.36
CA ALA A 34 16.75 -4.06 6.82
C ALA A 34 17.72 -2.92 6.48
N ILE A 35 17.68 -2.39 5.24
CA ILE A 35 18.48 -1.23 4.83
C ILE A 35 18.14 0.00 5.68
N GLU A 36 16.87 0.24 5.99
CA GLU A 36 16.43 1.41 6.76
C GLU A 36 16.89 1.36 8.22
N LYS A 37 16.86 0.16 8.82
CA LYS A 37 17.22 -0.05 10.23
C LYS A 37 18.73 -0.12 10.50
N ASP A 38 19.54 -0.38 9.47
CA ASP A 38 20.98 -0.51 9.60
C ASP A 38 21.71 0.74 9.05
N PRO A 39 22.17 1.67 9.93
CA PRO A 39 22.90 2.85 9.50
C PRO A 39 24.24 2.54 8.81
N ALA A 40 24.91 1.43 9.18
CA ALA A 40 26.17 1.04 8.58
C ALA A 40 25.96 0.55 7.14
N LEU A 41 24.92 -0.25 6.91
CA LEU A 41 24.51 -0.70 5.58
C LEU A 41 24.12 0.49 4.69
N ARG A 42 23.36 1.44 5.24
CA ARG A 42 22.99 2.67 4.51
C ARG A 42 24.22 3.48 4.12
N ALA A 43 25.15 3.69 5.06
CA ALA A 43 26.39 4.40 4.80
C ALA A 43 27.23 3.69 3.73
N PHE A 44 27.36 2.36 3.79
CA PHE A 44 28.04 1.55 2.80
C PHE A 44 27.42 1.71 1.40
N LEU A 45 26.10 1.62 1.28
CA LEU A 45 25.39 1.75 0.00
C LEU A 45 25.46 3.19 -0.56
N ALA A 46 25.47 4.20 0.32
CA ALA A 46 25.55 5.61 -0.05
C ALA A 46 26.98 6.04 -0.45
N ALA A 47 28.01 5.42 0.12
CA ALA A 47 29.40 5.87 -0.02
C ALA A 47 29.89 5.82 -1.47
N PRO A 48 30.33 6.94 -2.07
CA PRO A 48 30.87 6.95 -3.44
C PRO A 48 32.19 6.17 -3.58
N ALA A 49 32.96 6.08 -2.49
CA ALA A 49 34.23 5.37 -2.46
C ALA A 49 34.10 3.84 -2.52
N VAL A 50 32.94 3.29 -2.22
CA VAL A 50 32.70 1.85 -2.30
C VAL A 50 32.43 1.45 -3.75
N PRO A 51 33.16 0.46 -4.29
CA PRO A 51 32.96 -0.02 -5.65
C PRO A 51 31.53 -0.52 -5.86
N GLU A 52 30.95 -0.24 -7.02
CA GLU A 52 29.57 -0.66 -7.37
C GLU A 52 29.43 -2.18 -7.30
N GLU A 53 30.46 -2.93 -7.68
CA GLU A 53 30.50 -4.38 -7.61
C GLU A 53 30.34 -4.92 -6.18
N ALA A 54 30.96 -4.26 -5.19
CA ALA A 54 30.81 -4.65 -3.79
C ALA A 54 29.38 -4.40 -3.28
N LYS A 55 28.79 -3.27 -3.67
CA LYS A 55 27.39 -2.96 -3.35
C LYS A 55 26.42 -3.96 -4.00
N ARG A 56 26.68 -4.32 -5.27
CA ARG A 56 25.88 -5.29 -6.02
C ARG A 56 25.90 -6.65 -5.34
N LYS A 57 27.07 -7.15 -4.92
CA LYS A 57 27.18 -8.42 -4.18
C LYS A 57 26.40 -8.37 -2.88
N ALA A 58 26.55 -7.31 -2.09
CA ALA A 58 25.83 -7.15 -0.84
C ALA A 58 24.29 -7.16 -1.03
N ILE A 59 23.79 -6.41 -2.05
CA ILE A 59 22.34 -6.40 -2.35
C ILE A 59 21.87 -7.76 -2.85
N ALA A 60 22.65 -8.47 -3.67
CA ALA A 60 22.30 -9.80 -4.15
C ALA A 60 22.19 -10.82 -2.99
N GLU A 61 23.13 -10.79 -2.03
CA GLU A 61 23.08 -11.65 -0.84
C GLU A 61 21.86 -11.31 0.05
N LEU A 62 21.61 -10.03 0.29
CA LEU A 62 20.46 -9.60 1.07
C LEU A 62 19.13 -9.96 0.40
N ALA A 63 19.03 -9.80 -0.91
CA ALA A 63 17.86 -10.19 -1.70
C ALA A 63 17.60 -11.69 -1.62
N ALA A 64 18.67 -12.52 -1.75
CA ALA A 64 18.56 -13.95 -1.62
C ALA A 64 18.10 -14.38 -0.21
N ARG A 65 18.63 -13.75 0.85
CA ARG A 65 18.21 -14.01 2.24
C ARG A 65 16.77 -13.60 2.51
N ALA A 66 16.32 -12.54 1.87
CA ALA A 66 14.93 -12.08 1.96
C ALA A 66 13.95 -12.89 1.09
N GLY A 67 14.44 -13.85 0.30
CA GLY A 67 13.61 -14.65 -0.59
C GLY A 67 13.13 -13.89 -1.84
N VAL A 68 13.83 -12.84 -2.25
CA VAL A 68 13.52 -12.11 -3.49
C VAL A 68 13.89 -12.99 -4.67
N ASP A 69 12.96 -13.17 -5.59
CA ASP A 69 13.16 -13.96 -6.81
C ASP A 69 14.11 -13.28 -7.83
N ALA A 70 14.45 -14.01 -8.88
CA ALA A 70 15.41 -13.54 -9.88
C ALA A 70 14.96 -12.26 -10.62
N PHE A 71 13.65 -12.09 -10.86
CA PHE A 71 13.14 -10.89 -11.50
C PHE A 71 13.20 -9.69 -10.56
N GLY A 72 12.77 -9.87 -9.32
CA GLY A 72 12.87 -8.85 -8.26
C GLY A 72 14.32 -8.45 -7.96
N ALA A 73 15.26 -9.41 -7.95
CA ALA A 73 16.68 -9.13 -7.75
C ALA A 73 17.26 -8.24 -8.85
N ARG A 74 16.89 -8.47 -10.12
CA ARG A 74 17.27 -7.58 -11.25
C ARG A 74 16.72 -6.18 -11.10
N PHE A 75 15.51 -6.06 -10.59
CA PHE A 75 14.92 -4.74 -10.32
C PHE A 75 15.68 -4.00 -9.20
N LEU A 76 16.06 -4.69 -8.12
CA LEU A 76 16.88 -4.10 -7.06
C LEU A 76 18.28 -3.69 -7.58
N GLU A 77 18.88 -4.48 -8.45
CA GLU A 77 20.14 -4.12 -9.13
C GLU A 77 19.98 -2.87 -10.00
N LEU A 78 18.87 -2.75 -10.73
CA LEU A 78 18.56 -1.54 -11.50
C LEU A 78 18.45 -0.32 -10.59
N LEU A 79 17.79 -0.44 -9.42
CA LEU A 79 17.72 0.65 -8.45
C LEU A 79 19.10 1.02 -7.91
N LEU A 80 19.98 0.06 -7.69
CA LEU A 80 21.37 0.32 -7.27
C LEU A 80 22.13 1.11 -8.33
N ARG A 81 22.09 0.69 -9.59
CA ARG A 81 22.73 1.39 -10.73
C ARG A 81 22.25 2.82 -10.90
N HIS A 82 20.95 3.06 -10.64
CA HIS A 82 20.37 4.40 -10.68
C HIS A 82 20.53 5.18 -9.37
N ARG A 83 21.32 4.66 -8.40
CA ARG A 83 21.54 5.26 -7.07
C ARG A 83 20.23 5.48 -6.28
N ARG A 84 19.25 4.60 -6.50
CA ARG A 84 17.92 4.64 -5.88
C ARG A 84 17.67 3.51 -4.90
N ILE A 85 18.68 2.72 -4.57
CA ILE A 85 18.53 1.57 -3.67
C ILE A 85 18.08 1.98 -2.26
N LEU A 86 18.46 3.16 -1.79
CA LEU A 86 18.03 3.69 -0.50
C LEU A 86 16.57 4.17 -0.51
N ASP A 87 16.01 4.37 -1.69
CA ASP A 87 14.62 4.78 -1.89
C ASP A 87 13.69 3.56 -2.14
N THR A 88 14.21 2.33 -1.99
CA THR A 88 13.47 1.09 -2.27
C THR A 88 12.11 1.08 -1.59
N GLY A 89 12.01 1.44 -0.32
CA GLY A 89 10.74 1.48 0.42
C GLY A 89 9.67 2.36 -0.25
N VAL A 90 10.06 3.57 -0.68
CA VAL A 90 9.15 4.51 -1.38
C VAL A 90 8.76 3.99 -2.76
N ILE A 91 9.70 3.36 -3.47
CA ILE A 91 9.44 2.77 -4.80
C ILE A 91 8.48 1.59 -4.69
N LEU A 92 8.66 0.70 -3.69
CA LEU A 92 7.74 -0.42 -3.44
C LEU A 92 6.32 0.05 -3.10
N GLN A 93 6.17 1.17 -2.37
CA GLN A 93 4.85 1.78 -2.16
C GLN A 93 4.23 2.23 -3.49
N GLY A 94 5.04 2.80 -4.40
CA GLY A 94 4.61 3.13 -5.76
C GLY A 94 4.16 1.90 -6.56
N VAL A 95 4.93 0.80 -6.48
CA VAL A 95 4.58 -0.48 -7.12
C VAL A 95 3.25 -1.01 -6.57
N ARG A 96 3.08 -1.04 -5.26
CA ARG A 96 1.83 -1.46 -4.61
C ARG A 96 0.65 -0.64 -5.12
N LYS A 97 0.76 0.68 -5.07
CA LYS A 97 -0.31 1.58 -5.51
C LYS A 97 -0.68 1.38 -6.98
N SER A 98 0.32 1.26 -7.86
CA SER A 98 0.07 1.04 -9.29
C SER A 98 -0.51 -0.34 -9.58
N PHE A 99 -0.06 -1.37 -8.85
CA PHE A 99 -0.58 -2.72 -8.95
C PHE A 99 -2.04 -2.81 -8.51
N ASP A 100 -2.36 -2.22 -7.35
CA ASP A 100 -3.73 -2.15 -6.84
C ASP A 100 -4.65 -1.42 -7.84
N ALA A 101 -4.19 -0.30 -8.41
CA ALA A 101 -4.93 0.43 -9.43
C ALA A 101 -5.14 -0.39 -10.71
N SER A 102 -4.14 -1.16 -11.16
CA SER A 102 -4.25 -2.01 -12.35
C SER A 102 -5.27 -3.14 -12.19
N ARG A 103 -5.52 -3.57 -10.97
CA ARG A 103 -6.54 -4.57 -10.61
C ARG A 103 -7.93 -3.96 -10.36
N GLY A 104 -8.10 -2.67 -10.62
CA GLY A 104 -9.34 -1.95 -10.27
C GLY A 104 -9.56 -1.81 -8.77
N MET A 105 -8.49 -1.95 -7.97
CA MET A 105 -8.56 -1.82 -6.53
C MET A 105 -8.60 -0.35 -6.13
N LEU A 106 -9.64 0.02 -5.41
CA LEU A 106 -9.87 1.36 -4.90
C LEU A 106 -9.30 1.46 -3.48
N GLU A 107 -8.32 2.32 -3.29
CA GLU A 107 -7.85 2.64 -1.94
C GLU A 107 -8.82 3.60 -1.26
N GLY A 108 -9.11 3.30 0.01
CA GLY A 108 -9.93 4.15 0.85
C GLY A 108 -9.43 4.21 2.29
N SER A 109 -10.07 5.02 3.09
CA SER A 109 -9.91 5.07 4.54
C SER A 109 -11.26 4.86 5.21
N VAL A 110 -11.26 4.15 6.33
CA VAL A 110 -12.43 4.04 7.18
C VAL A 110 -12.07 4.50 8.59
N ILE A 111 -12.93 5.33 9.16
CA ILE A 111 -12.84 5.78 10.54
C ILE A 111 -13.94 5.05 11.32
N VAL A 112 -13.54 4.39 12.39
CA VAL A 112 -14.41 3.58 13.24
C VAL A 112 -14.36 4.07 14.69
N ALA A 113 -15.42 3.83 15.46
CA ALA A 113 -15.51 4.23 16.87
C ALA A 113 -14.57 3.45 17.78
N ALA A 114 -14.29 2.19 17.46
CA ALA A 114 -13.42 1.27 18.20
C ALA A 114 -12.60 0.42 17.23
N PRO A 115 -11.45 -0.15 17.67
CA PRO A 115 -10.67 -1.05 16.83
C PRO A 115 -11.53 -2.20 16.28
N ILE A 116 -11.41 -2.48 15.00
CA ILE A 116 -12.08 -3.57 14.31
C ILE A 116 -11.09 -4.65 13.91
N GLY A 117 -11.54 -5.90 13.89
CA GLY A 117 -10.76 -7.04 13.43
C GLY A 117 -10.69 -7.13 11.89
N ASP A 118 -9.81 -8.02 11.40
CA ASP A 118 -9.64 -8.24 9.96
C ASP A 118 -10.92 -8.72 9.27
N ALA A 119 -11.75 -9.54 9.95
CA ALA A 119 -13.01 -10.02 9.43
C ALA A 119 -14.05 -8.90 9.22
N GLU A 120 -14.14 -7.97 10.18
CA GLU A 120 -15.02 -6.80 10.10
C GLU A 120 -14.56 -5.85 9.00
N ARG A 121 -13.25 -5.61 8.91
CA ARG A 121 -12.66 -4.82 7.82
C ARG A 121 -13.00 -5.43 6.46
N ALA A 122 -12.81 -6.73 6.29
CA ALA A 122 -13.12 -7.44 5.05
C ALA A 122 -14.61 -7.31 4.67
N THR A 123 -15.51 -7.36 5.65
CA THR A 123 -16.96 -7.17 5.43
C THR A 123 -17.26 -5.76 4.91
N ILE A 124 -16.63 -4.73 5.48
CA ILE A 124 -16.80 -3.34 5.02
C ILE A 124 -16.22 -3.16 3.60
N GLU A 125 -15.03 -3.72 3.33
CA GLU A 125 -14.40 -3.68 2.01
C GLU A 125 -15.28 -4.35 0.94
N GLN A 126 -15.86 -5.50 1.25
CA GLN A 126 -16.76 -6.22 0.35
C GLN A 126 -18.06 -5.44 0.07
N ALA A 127 -18.66 -4.87 1.10
CA ALA A 127 -19.89 -4.07 0.97
C ALA A 127 -19.66 -2.80 0.12
N LEU A 128 -18.52 -2.12 0.31
CA LEU A 128 -18.13 -0.96 -0.48
C LEU A 128 -17.75 -1.36 -1.91
N GLY A 129 -17.05 -2.49 -2.07
CA GLY A 129 -16.68 -3.05 -3.36
C GLY A 129 -17.90 -3.35 -4.24
N ALA A 130 -18.94 -3.94 -3.66
CA ALA A 130 -20.20 -4.20 -4.35
C ALA A 130 -20.88 -2.90 -4.84
N LYS A 131 -20.87 -1.83 -4.03
CA LYS A 131 -21.43 -0.52 -4.41
C LYS A 131 -20.60 0.21 -5.47
N LEU A 132 -19.29 0.10 -5.39
CA LEU A 132 -18.35 0.81 -6.28
C LEU A 132 -17.97 0.00 -7.52
N LYS A 133 -18.46 -1.24 -7.63
CA LYS A 133 -18.15 -2.20 -8.71
C LYS A 133 -16.63 -2.41 -8.89
N GLY A 134 -15.89 -2.48 -7.78
CA GLY A 134 -14.44 -2.67 -7.75
C GLY A 134 -13.98 -3.28 -6.45
N LEU A 135 -12.73 -3.70 -6.41
CA LEU A 135 -12.12 -4.17 -5.16
C LEU A 135 -11.75 -2.95 -4.31
N VAL A 136 -12.10 -2.96 -3.03
CA VAL A 136 -11.80 -1.86 -2.10
C VAL A 136 -10.82 -2.36 -1.05
N ARG A 137 -9.79 -1.57 -0.76
CA ARG A 137 -8.87 -1.77 0.36
C ARG A 137 -8.93 -0.58 1.28
N LEU A 138 -9.16 -0.81 2.57
CA LEU A 138 -9.35 0.24 3.56
C LEU A 138 -8.18 0.33 4.53
N LYS A 139 -7.74 1.56 4.77
CA LYS A 139 -6.90 1.92 5.93
C LYS A 139 -7.82 2.27 7.08
N VAL A 140 -7.71 1.53 8.18
CA VAL A 140 -8.54 1.74 9.37
C VAL A 140 -7.89 2.79 10.27
N ALA A 141 -8.67 3.79 10.66
CA ALA A 141 -8.34 4.75 11.71
C ALA A 141 -9.41 4.68 12.80
N VAL A 142 -9.02 4.85 14.05
CA VAL A 142 -9.97 4.85 15.19
C VAL A 142 -10.15 6.27 15.66
N ASP A 143 -11.40 6.73 15.74
CA ASP A 143 -11.77 8.01 16.37
C ASP A 143 -12.92 7.79 17.34
N PRO A 144 -12.66 7.85 18.66
CA PRO A 144 -13.68 7.67 19.70
C PRO A 144 -14.80 8.72 19.69
N LYS A 145 -14.65 9.81 18.92
CA LYS A 145 -15.70 10.83 18.78
C LYS A 145 -16.86 10.35 17.93
N ILE A 146 -16.71 9.28 17.17
CA ILE A 146 -17.81 8.65 16.43
C ILE A 146 -18.66 7.85 17.41
N LEU A 147 -19.95 8.18 17.52
CA LEU A 147 -20.92 7.52 18.41
C LEU A 147 -21.32 6.10 17.98
N GLY A 148 -20.50 5.40 17.18
CA GLY A 148 -20.72 4.07 16.63
C GLY A 148 -20.89 4.06 15.12
N GLY A 149 -20.72 2.88 14.52
CA GLY A 149 -20.67 2.72 13.06
C GLY A 149 -19.32 3.12 12.45
N PHE A 150 -19.33 3.53 11.18
CA PHE A 150 -18.12 3.94 10.48
C PHE A 150 -18.37 5.04 9.45
N VAL A 151 -17.32 5.78 9.15
CA VAL A 151 -17.27 6.71 8.00
C VAL A 151 -16.16 6.25 7.08
N ALA A 152 -16.50 5.84 5.85
CA ALA A 152 -15.53 5.43 4.85
C ALA A 152 -15.41 6.46 3.73
N ARG A 153 -14.18 6.70 3.29
CA ARG A 153 -13.87 7.54 2.12
C ARG A 153 -13.09 6.70 1.11
N VAL A 154 -13.62 6.57 -0.11
CA VAL A 154 -12.98 5.84 -1.21
C VAL A 154 -12.98 6.74 -2.44
N GLY A 155 -11.79 7.20 -2.85
CA GLY A 155 -11.66 8.20 -3.89
C GLY A 155 -12.40 9.50 -3.55
N SER A 156 -13.34 9.90 -4.39
CA SER A 156 -14.22 11.07 -4.16
C SER A 156 -15.51 10.75 -3.41
N SER A 157 -15.79 9.46 -3.16
CA SER A 157 -17.03 9.02 -2.51
C SER A 157 -16.86 8.92 -1.00
N VAL A 158 -17.85 9.44 -0.25
CA VAL A 158 -17.92 9.32 1.21
C VAL A 158 -19.15 8.51 1.58
N PHE A 159 -18.95 7.48 2.39
CA PHE A 159 -19.98 6.59 2.90
C PHE A 159 -20.08 6.78 4.41
N ASP A 160 -21.10 7.49 4.85
CA ASP A 160 -21.35 7.71 6.29
C ASP A 160 -22.42 6.71 6.78
N ALA A 161 -21.94 5.70 7.50
CA ALA A 161 -22.73 4.72 8.20
C ALA A 161 -22.62 4.87 9.73
N SER A 162 -22.34 6.09 10.21
CA SER A 162 -22.29 6.40 11.63
C SER A 162 -23.70 6.39 12.24
N ALA A 163 -23.79 6.10 13.54
CA ALA A 163 -25.03 6.19 14.29
C ALA A 163 -25.68 7.58 14.19
N ALA A 164 -24.88 8.64 14.17
CA ALA A 164 -25.34 10.01 14.00
C ALA A 164 -26.00 10.25 12.63
N ALA A 165 -25.46 9.63 11.56
CA ALA A 165 -26.09 9.71 10.24
C ALA A 165 -27.39 8.89 10.17
N GLY A 166 -27.46 7.78 10.90
CA GLY A 166 -28.69 6.99 11.06
C GLY A 166 -29.82 7.81 11.71
N ILE A 167 -29.53 8.48 12.81
CA ILE A 167 -30.49 9.34 13.53
C ILE A 167 -30.94 10.51 12.65
N ARG A 168 -30.05 11.17 11.92
CA ARG A 168 -30.40 12.26 10.99
C ARG A 168 -31.36 11.78 9.91
N ARG A 169 -31.07 10.64 9.25
CA ARG A 169 -31.95 10.05 8.24
C ARG A 169 -33.32 9.71 8.79
N PHE A 170 -33.40 9.16 10.02
CA PHE A 170 -34.66 8.88 10.67
C PHE A 170 -35.48 10.16 10.97
N GLN A 171 -34.82 11.23 11.45
CA GLN A 171 -35.45 12.52 11.69
C GLN A 171 -35.97 13.17 10.40
N GLU A 172 -35.24 13.07 9.29
CA GLU A 172 -35.67 13.57 7.98
C GLU A 172 -36.87 12.81 7.44
N GLN A 173 -36.87 11.48 7.56
CA GLN A 173 -38.01 10.64 7.18
C GLN A 173 -39.27 10.95 8.02
N ALA A 174 -39.10 11.13 9.33
CA ALA A 174 -40.20 11.48 10.22
C ALA A 174 -40.82 12.86 9.92
N LYS A 175 -40.04 13.82 9.44
CA LYS A 175 -40.50 15.16 9.03
C LYS A 175 -41.19 15.16 7.65
N GLY A 176 -40.82 14.21 6.77
CA GLY A 176 -41.38 14.10 5.42
C GLY A 176 -42.73 13.34 5.35
N THR A 177 -43.18 12.73 6.43
CA THR A 177 -44.46 11.97 6.47
C THR A 177 -45.61 12.77 7.06
N GLY A 178 -45.41 14.07 7.29
CA GLY A 178 -46.39 14.97 7.93
C GLY A 178 -46.94 16.07 6.99
N ALA A 179 -47.21 15.74 5.71
CA ALA A 179 -47.90 16.64 4.78
C ALA A 179 -49.00 15.91 4.02
#